data_f09e5036174716ed9503218f962ded1d
#
_entry.id   f09e5036174716ed9503218f962ded1d
#
_cell.length_a   1.000
_cell.length_b   1.000
_cell.length_c   1.000
_cell.angle_alpha   90.00
_cell.angle_beta   90.00
_cell.angle_gamma   90.00
#
_symmetry.space_group_name_H-M   'P 1'
#
loop_
_entity.id
_entity.type
_entity.pdbx_description
1 polymer ?
#
loop_
_entity_poly.entity_id
_entity_poly.type
_entity_poly.pdbx_seq_one_letter_code
_entity_poly.pdbx_strand_id
1 'polypeptide(L)'
;YNRGYIANRSLYIDGEVPFKEVAGLQFTYSNVWEMLCLQNDKGEAYKFHLTAGEHKIRLKITLGELGEYLSQLSESVYRMNQYYRQILVLTGTEPDEFRDYQIEKVYPDIIKAMGDESKILYHLVDEVTAYTGERGGEIAVAQTLAAQMEEFVDRPDKIPQTLSNFKENVSSLGTSINNLSATAMDIDYIVLAGDKSSIEEVNEGSFDRIVHECTLFINSFRSDSSALGNVYDSDDP
;
A
#
# COMPACT_ATOMS: atom_id res chain seq x y z
N TYR A 1 -1.15 7.82 7.56
CA TYR A 1 -1.81 8.13 6.27
C TYR A 1 -0.77 8.14 5.17
N ASN A 2 -0.85 7.18 4.24
CA ASN A 2 0.00 7.16 3.05
C ASN A 2 -0.62 8.14 2.04
N ARG A 3 -0.10 9.35 1.98
CA ARG A 3 -0.54 10.38 1.02
C ARG A 3 -0.30 9.89 -0.40
N GLY A 4 -1.30 10.04 -1.27
CA GLY A 4 -1.18 9.73 -2.69
C GLY A 4 -1.52 8.30 -3.10
N TYR A 5 -1.81 7.36 -2.18
CA TYR A 5 -2.14 5.99 -2.54
C TYR A 5 -3.65 5.74 -2.61
N ILE A 6 -4.05 4.98 -3.63
CA ILE A 6 -5.42 4.52 -3.82
C ILE A 6 -5.72 3.44 -2.78
N ALA A 7 -6.79 3.62 -2.00
CA ALA A 7 -7.28 2.61 -1.09
C ALA A 7 -8.25 1.68 -1.83
N ASN A 8 -7.84 0.43 -2.03
CA ASN A 8 -8.68 -0.57 -2.67
C ASN A 8 -9.50 -1.35 -1.64
N ARG A 9 -10.79 -1.54 -1.91
CA ARG A 9 -11.71 -2.29 -1.05
C ARG A 9 -12.60 -3.22 -1.87
N SER A 10 -12.89 -4.38 -1.31
CA SER A 10 -13.98 -5.24 -1.80
C SER A 10 -15.18 -5.09 -0.89
N LEU A 11 -16.35 -4.84 -1.47
CA LEU A 11 -17.59 -4.77 -0.73
C LEU A 11 -18.23 -6.17 -0.62
N TYR A 12 -18.56 -6.53 0.59
CA TYR A 12 -19.31 -7.75 0.91
C TYR A 12 -20.65 -7.36 1.54
N ILE A 13 -21.70 -8.05 1.13
CA ILE A 13 -23.02 -8.00 1.77
C ILE A 13 -23.33 -9.42 2.21
N ASP A 14 -23.58 -9.62 3.49
CA ASP A 14 -23.87 -10.93 4.11
C ASP A 14 -22.82 -12.01 3.82
N GLY A 15 -21.57 -11.58 3.65
CA GLY A 15 -20.42 -12.47 3.41
C GLY A 15 -20.11 -12.76 1.95
N GLU A 16 -20.91 -12.28 1.01
CA GLU A 16 -20.72 -12.46 -0.43
C GLU A 16 -20.45 -11.14 -1.15
N VAL A 17 -19.69 -11.17 -2.24
CA VAL A 17 -19.51 -10.03 -3.15
C VAL A 17 -20.72 -10.00 -4.09
N PRO A 18 -21.56 -8.95 -4.06
CA PRO A 18 -22.82 -8.94 -4.79
C PRO A 18 -22.65 -9.04 -6.32
N PHE A 19 -21.62 -8.39 -6.85
CA PHE A 19 -21.27 -8.41 -8.28
C PHE A 19 -19.81 -7.98 -8.46
N LYS A 20 -19.24 -8.26 -9.64
CA LYS A 20 -17.81 -8.14 -9.91
C LYS A 20 -17.25 -6.73 -9.70
N GLU A 21 -18.01 -5.71 -10.05
CA GLU A 21 -17.55 -4.31 -10.03
C GLU A 21 -17.24 -3.81 -8.61
N VAL A 22 -17.90 -4.36 -7.59
CA VAL A 22 -17.64 -4.00 -6.19
C VAL A 22 -16.58 -4.87 -5.51
N ALA A 23 -15.98 -5.81 -6.25
CA ALA A 23 -14.85 -6.59 -5.77
C ALA A 23 -13.53 -5.78 -5.71
N GLY A 24 -13.45 -4.65 -6.42
CA GLY A 24 -12.27 -3.81 -6.51
C GLY A 24 -12.61 -2.32 -6.54
N LEU A 25 -13.28 -1.82 -5.50
CA LEU A 25 -13.58 -0.40 -5.35
C LEU A 25 -12.28 0.37 -5.06
N GLN A 26 -12.07 1.45 -5.79
CA GLN A 26 -10.91 2.33 -5.64
C GLN A 26 -11.34 3.65 -5.00
N PHE A 27 -10.64 4.03 -3.94
CA PHE A 27 -10.83 5.27 -3.22
C PHE A 27 -9.54 6.08 -3.31
N THR A 28 -9.58 7.20 -4.01
CA THR A 28 -8.45 8.11 -4.11
C THR A 28 -8.20 8.79 -2.77
N TYR A 29 -6.94 9.09 -2.49
CA TYR A 29 -6.60 9.86 -1.30
C TYR A 29 -7.18 11.27 -1.41
N SER A 30 -7.89 11.68 -0.38
CA SER A 30 -8.30 13.07 -0.18
C SER A 30 -7.91 13.51 1.23
N ASN A 31 -7.48 14.76 1.39
CA ASN A 31 -7.23 15.38 2.68
C ASN A 31 -8.48 16.05 3.24
N VAL A 32 -9.59 15.87 2.55
CA VAL A 32 -10.90 16.42 2.87
C VAL A 32 -11.91 15.28 2.91
N TRP A 33 -12.95 15.44 3.73
CA TRP A 33 -14.08 14.52 3.70
C TRP A 33 -14.84 14.69 2.38
N GLU A 34 -15.02 13.60 1.68
CA GLU A 34 -15.73 13.56 0.41
C GLU A 34 -16.84 12.52 0.48
N MET A 35 -18.00 12.86 -0.07
CA MET A 35 -19.06 11.91 -0.27
C MET A 35 -18.86 11.23 -1.63
N LEU A 36 -18.53 9.96 -1.61
CA LEU A 36 -18.33 9.16 -2.82
C LEU A 36 -19.54 8.29 -3.09
N CYS A 37 -20.19 8.51 -4.23
CA CYS A 37 -21.22 7.60 -4.72
C CYS A 37 -20.53 6.41 -5.42
N LEU A 38 -20.83 5.18 -4.98
CA LEU A 38 -20.40 3.98 -5.68
C LEU A 38 -21.14 3.87 -7.01
N GLN A 39 -20.45 4.08 -8.12
CA GLN A 39 -21.04 4.17 -9.46
C GLN A 39 -20.13 3.50 -10.51
N ASN A 40 -20.74 3.16 -11.65
CA ASN A 40 -20.01 2.64 -12.80
C ASN A 40 -19.32 3.76 -13.60
N ASP A 41 -18.56 3.39 -14.63
CA ASP A 41 -17.84 4.34 -15.52
C ASP A 41 -18.77 5.33 -16.27
N LYS A 42 -20.10 5.04 -16.30
CA LYS A 42 -21.12 5.91 -16.90
C LYS A 42 -21.73 6.89 -15.89
N GLY A 43 -21.30 6.86 -14.63
CA GLY A 43 -21.86 7.67 -13.56
C GLY A 43 -23.22 7.15 -13.03
N GLU A 44 -23.58 5.89 -13.32
CA GLU A 44 -24.77 5.30 -12.77
C GLU A 44 -24.46 4.64 -11.42
N ALA A 45 -25.20 5.02 -10.38
CA ALA A 45 -25.00 4.46 -9.04
C ALA A 45 -25.28 2.95 -9.01
N TYR A 46 -24.42 2.21 -8.30
CA TYR A 46 -24.66 0.79 -8.08
C TYR A 46 -25.93 0.57 -7.26
N LYS A 47 -26.72 -0.42 -7.66
CA LYS A 47 -27.96 -0.81 -7.00
C LYS A 47 -27.80 -2.17 -6.36
N PHE A 48 -28.13 -2.26 -5.08
CA PHE A 48 -28.09 -3.50 -4.32
C PHE A 48 -29.52 -3.96 -4.01
N HIS A 49 -29.79 -5.22 -4.29
CA HIS A 49 -31.07 -5.82 -3.90
C HIS A 49 -30.91 -6.40 -2.50
N LEU A 50 -31.57 -5.77 -1.53
CA LEU A 50 -31.60 -6.22 -0.14
C LEU A 50 -32.98 -6.72 0.20
N THR A 51 -33.08 -7.84 0.92
CA THR A 51 -34.35 -8.36 1.47
C THR A 51 -34.72 -7.54 2.72
N ALA A 52 -35.93 -7.72 3.24
CA ALA A 52 -36.29 -7.10 4.52
C ALA A 52 -35.58 -7.84 5.65
N GLY A 53 -34.84 -7.11 6.49
CA GLY A 53 -34.11 -7.69 7.61
C GLY A 53 -32.79 -6.98 7.90
N GLU A 54 -31.97 -7.56 8.77
CA GLU A 54 -30.62 -7.11 9.03
C GLU A 54 -29.68 -7.60 7.94
N HIS A 55 -28.78 -6.74 7.49
CA HIS A 55 -27.73 -7.04 6.53
C HIS A 55 -26.38 -6.58 7.05
N LYS A 56 -25.33 -7.40 6.82
CA LYS A 56 -23.97 -7.07 7.20
C LYS A 56 -23.19 -6.58 6.00
N ILE A 57 -22.83 -5.31 6.01
CA ILE A 57 -21.96 -4.70 5.00
C ILE A 57 -20.52 -4.71 5.51
N ARG A 58 -19.59 -5.20 4.70
CA ARG A 58 -18.15 -5.23 5.02
C ARG A 58 -17.35 -4.69 3.85
N LEU A 59 -16.45 -3.76 4.12
CA LEU A 59 -15.41 -3.31 3.20
C LEU A 59 -14.09 -3.99 3.60
N LYS A 60 -13.63 -4.94 2.78
CA LYS A 60 -12.39 -5.66 3.00
C LYS A 60 -11.26 -4.98 2.23
N ILE A 61 -10.09 -4.79 2.88
CA ILE A 61 -8.89 -4.29 2.23
C ILE A 61 -8.45 -5.26 1.13
N THR A 62 -8.20 -4.73 -0.06
CA THR A 62 -7.55 -5.43 -1.16
C THR A 62 -6.44 -4.55 -1.72
N LEU A 63 -5.45 -5.15 -2.35
CA LEU A 63 -4.34 -4.40 -2.93
C LEU A 63 -4.59 -4.04 -4.40
N GLY A 64 -5.61 -4.64 -5.04
CA GLY A 64 -5.85 -4.46 -6.46
C GLY A 64 -4.61 -4.80 -7.29
N GLU A 65 -4.34 -4.02 -8.35
CA GLU A 65 -3.15 -4.18 -9.19
C GLU A 65 -1.84 -3.92 -8.43
N LEU A 66 -1.86 -3.04 -7.43
CA LEU A 66 -0.71 -2.78 -6.58
C LEU A 66 -0.19 -4.07 -5.91
N GLY A 67 -1.06 -5.04 -5.65
CA GLY A 67 -0.69 -6.32 -5.04
C GLY A 67 0.32 -7.11 -5.85
N GLU A 68 0.25 -7.06 -7.17
CA GLU A 68 1.18 -7.73 -8.06
C GLU A 68 2.57 -7.07 -8.00
N TYR A 69 2.62 -5.73 -8.03
CA TYR A 69 3.88 -4.98 -7.90
C TYR A 69 4.53 -5.19 -6.54
N LEU A 70 3.75 -5.20 -5.45
CA LEU A 70 4.27 -5.45 -4.11
C LEU A 70 4.77 -6.89 -3.94
N SER A 71 4.14 -7.86 -4.61
CA SER A 71 4.63 -9.25 -4.63
C SER A 71 5.98 -9.33 -5.33
N GLN A 72 6.15 -8.70 -6.48
CA GLN A 72 7.41 -8.66 -7.22
C GLN A 72 8.50 -7.93 -6.43
N LEU A 73 8.19 -6.82 -5.76
CA LEU A 73 9.12 -6.14 -4.86
C LEU A 73 9.54 -7.03 -3.67
N SER A 74 8.62 -7.83 -3.13
CA SER A 74 8.92 -8.78 -2.05
C SER A 74 9.87 -9.89 -2.53
N GLU A 75 9.68 -10.38 -3.74
CA GLU A 75 10.60 -11.33 -4.36
C GLU A 75 11.99 -10.71 -4.60
N SER A 76 12.04 -9.44 -5.02
CA SER A 76 13.29 -8.68 -5.14
C SER A 76 14.01 -8.57 -3.80
N VAL A 77 13.31 -8.24 -2.71
CA VAL A 77 13.87 -8.23 -1.35
C VAL A 77 14.45 -9.59 -0.99
N TYR A 78 13.75 -10.68 -1.32
CA TYR A 78 14.25 -12.03 -1.06
C TYR A 78 15.54 -12.32 -1.83
N ARG A 79 15.62 -12.02 -3.14
CA ARG A 79 16.81 -12.22 -3.96
C ARG A 79 17.98 -11.37 -3.49
N MET A 80 17.76 -10.07 -3.19
CA MET A 80 18.78 -9.17 -2.67
C MET A 80 19.35 -9.65 -1.33
N ASN A 81 18.52 -10.18 -0.43
CA ASN A 81 18.99 -10.81 0.81
C ASN A 81 19.86 -12.03 0.53
N GLN A 82 19.61 -12.80 -0.52
CA GLN A 82 20.48 -13.92 -0.90
C GLN A 82 21.83 -13.43 -1.41
N TYR A 83 21.85 -12.40 -2.28
CA TYR A 83 23.11 -11.80 -2.74
C TYR A 83 23.93 -11.28 -1.56
N TYR A 84 23.29 -10.55 -0.65
CA TYR A 84 23.94 -10.07 0.56
C TYR A 84 24.58 -11.21 1.36
N ARG A 85 23.86 -12.30 1.62
CA ARG A 85 24.37 -13.43 2.40
C ARG A 85 25.55 -14.13 1.71
N GLN A 86 25.52 -14.28 0.41
CA GLN A 86 26.62 -14.91 -0.33
C GLN A 86 27.88 -14.05 -0.31
N ILE A 87 27.72 -12.72 -0.48
CA ILE A 87 28.85 -11.80 -0.36
C ILE A 87 29.41 -11.81 1.07
N LEU A 88 28.51 -11.83 2.07
CA LEU A 88 28.90 -11.89 3.49
C LEU A 88 29.75 -13.13 3.83
N VAL A 89 29.51 -14.27 3.18
CA VAL A 89 30.33 -15.49 3.35
C VAL A 89 31.77 -15.24 2.91
N LEU A 90 31.99 -14.43 1.88
CA LEU A 90 33.33 -14.12 1.38
C LEU A 90 34.01 -13.00 2.19
N THR A 91 33.25 -11.97 2.57
CA THR A 91 33.79 -10.75 3.15
C THR A 91 33.83 -10.77 4.68
N GLY A 92 32.99 -11.59 5.31
CA GLY A 92 32.70 -11.54 6.74
C GLY A 92 31.72 -10.43 7.09
N THR A 93 31.39 -10.34 8.40
CA THR A 93 30.44 -9.35 8.93
C THR A 93 31.03 -7.93 9.02
N GLU A 94 32.34 -7.83 9.08
CA GLU A 94 33.11 -6.59 9.11
C GLU A 94 34.14 -6.64 7.97
N PRO A 95 33.73 -6.30 6.74
CA PRO A 95 34.64 -6.32 5.61
C PRO A 95 35.78 -5.36 5.78
N ASP A 96 37.02 -5.77 5.42
CA ASP A 96 38.15 -4.84 5.28
C ASP A 96 37.94 -3.99 4.01
N GLU A 97 37.72 -2.70 4.21
CA GLU A 97 37.43 -1.74 3.13
C GLU A 97 38.55 -1.59 2.11
N PHE A 98 39.77 -1.94 2.50
CA PHE A 98 40.98 -1.81 1.68
C PHE A 98 41.37 -3.11 0.98
N ARG A 99 40.71 -4.21 1.31
CA ARG A 99 40.96 -5.52 0.73
C ARG A 99 40.20 -5.70 -0.56
N ASP A 100 40.89 -6.06 -1.63
CA ASP A 100 40.28 -6.55 -2.86
C ASP A 100 39.85 -8.02 -2.68
N TYR A 101 38.54 -8.25 -2.57
CA TYR A 101 37.94 -9.59 -2.44
C TYR A 101 37.72 -10.28 -3.79
N GLN A 102 37.95 -9.58 -4.91
CA GLN A 102 37.73 -10.08 -6.27
C GLN A 102 36.34 -10.68 -6.47
N ILE A 103 35.31 -9.99 -5.95
CA ILE A 103 33.92 -10.49 -5.90
C ILE A 103 33.43 -10.85 -7.29
N GLU A 104 33.78 -10.07 -8.30
CA GLU A 104 33.43 -10.29 -9.71
C GLU A 104 34.03 -11.57 -10.29
N LYS A 105 35.14 -12.06 -9.72
CA LYS A 105 35.77 -13.33 -10.14
C LYS A 105 35.22 -14.51 -9.36
N VAL A 106 34.94 -14.30 -8.06
CA VAL A 106 34.44 -15.36 -7.17
C VAL A 106 32.96 -15.63 -7.43
N TYR A 107 32.18 -14.55 -7.64
CA TYR A 107 30.73 -14.60 -7.85
C TYR A 107 30.27 -13.84 -9.09
N PRO A 108 30.72 -14.20 -10.30
CA PRO A 108 30.34 -13.50 -11.53
C PRO A 108 28.83 -13.55 -11.78
N ASP A 109 28.18 -14.66 -11.40
CA ASP A 109 26.72 -14.82 -11.57
C ASP A 109 25.93 -13.90 -10.66
N ILE A 110 26.45 -13.60 -9.44
CA ILE A 110 25.80 -12.67 -8.52
C ILE A 110 25.87 -11.24 -9.08
N ILE A 111 27.03 -10.83 -9.56
CA ILE A 111 27.21 -9.50 -10.16
C ILE A 111 26.26 -9.31 -11.35
N LYS A 112 26.17 -10.31 -12.23
CA LYS A 112 25.22 -10.29 -13.33
C LYS A 112 23.77 -10.23 -12.83
N ALA A 113 23.41 -11.07 -11.85
CA ALA A 113 22.07 -11.10 -11.28
C ALA A 113 21.68 -9.78 -10.61
N MET A 114 22.61 -9.07 -9.96
CA MET A 114 22.41 -7.74 -9.43
C MET A 114 22.10 -6.73 -10.52
N GLY A 115 22.77 -6.81 -11.68
CA GLY A 115 22.48 -5.95 -12.82
C GLY A 115 21.10 -6.21 -13.43
N ASP A 116 20.66 -7.46 -13.45
CA ASP A 116 19.31 -7.80 -13.91
C ASP A 116 18.25 -7.36 -12.88
N GLU A 117 18.53 -7.50 -11.59
CA GLU A 117 17.66 -7.05 -10.51
C GLU A 117 17.52 -5.52 -10.47
N SER A 118 18.59 -4.77 -10.74
CA SER A 118 18.54 -3.31 -10.87
C SER A 118 17.50 -2.89 -11.91
N LYS A 119 17.48 -3.54 -13.09
CA LYS A 119 16.52 -3.24 -14.15
C LYS A 119 15.08 -3.57 -13.73
N ILE A 120 14.88 -4.70 -13.03
CA ILE A 120 13.59 -5.10 -12.48
C ILE A 120 13.07 -4.03 -11.51
N LEU A 121 13.91 -3.57 -10.59
CA LEU A 121 13.52 -2.54 -9.63
C LEU A 121 13.19 -1.20 -10.30
N TYR A 122 13.97 -0.75 -11.30
CA TYR A 122 13.64 0.45 -12.05
C TYR A 122 12.28 0.33 -12.74
N HIS A 123 12.03 -0.81 -13.39
CA HIS A 123 10.73 -1.06 -14.02
C HIS A 123 9.59 -1.03 -13.00
N LEU A 124 9.73 -1.69 -11.85
CA LEU A 124 8.71 -1.68 -10.78
C LEU A 124 8.49 -0.28 -10.20
N VAL A 125 9.54 0.53 -10.06
CA VAL A 125 9.43 1.94 -9.65
C VAL A 125 8.58 2.73 -10.65
N ASP A 126 8.79 2.53 -11.94
CA ASP A 126 8.02 3.22 -12.98
C ASP A 126 6.56 2.77 -12.99
N GLU A 127 6.28 1.46 -12.90
CA GLU A 127 4.92 0.89 -12.84
C GLU A 127 4.15 1.39 -11.60
N VAL A 128 4.76 1.33 -10.42
CA VAL A 128 4.11 1.83 -9.18
C VAL A 128 3.88 3.33 -9.27
N THR A 129 4.84 4.09 -9.83
CA THR A 129 4.69 5.54 -10.02
C THR A 129 3.55 5.85 -11.00
N ALA A 130 3.42 5.09 -12.09
CA ALA A 130 2.33 5.24 -13.05
C ALA A 130 0.97 4.92 -12.41
N TYR A 131 0.91 3.88 -11.58
CA TYR A 131 -0.31 3.46 -10.88
C TYR A 131 -0.74 4.49 -9.81
N THR A 132 0.20 5.04 -9.04
CA THR A 132 -0.09 5.97 -7.94
C THR A 132 -0.20 7.42 -8.39
N GLY A 133 0.29 7.76 -9.58
CA GLY A 133 0.32 9.11 -10.11
C GLY A 133 1.49 9.96 -9.58
N GLU A 134 2.20 9.49 -8.54
CA GLU A 134 3.36 10.19 -7.98
C GLU A 134 4.41 9.22 -7.44
N ARG A 135 5.64 9.71 -7.39
CA ARG A 135 6.77 8.96 -6.79
C ARG A 135 6.82 9.21 -5.30
N GLY A 136 6.13 8.38 -4.52
CA GLY A 136 6.12 8.45 -3.05
C GLY A 136 7.45 8.05 -2.42
N GLY A 137 7.66 8.46 -1.17
CA GLY A 137 8.89 8.16 -0.41
C GLY A 137 9.16 6.67 -0.23
N GLU A 138 8.10 5.85 -0.14
CA GLU A 138 8.19 4.41 0.02
C GLU A 138 8.83 3.71 -1.18
N ILE A 139 8.55 4.19 -2.41
CA ILE A 139 9.13 3.60 -3.62
C ILE A 139 10.53 4.15 -3.94
N ALA A 140 10.91 5.29 -3.37
CA ALA A 140 12.24 5.87 -3.57
C ALA A 140 13.36 4.96 -3.05
N VAL A 141 13.09 4.13 -2.04
CA VAL A 141 14.04 3.13 -1.53
C VAL A 141 14.35 2.07 -2.60
N ALA A 142 13.36 1.63 -3.36
CA ALA A 142 13.57 0.68 -4.46
C ALA A 142 14.46 1.29 -5.55
N GLN A 143 14.27 2.57 -5.88
CA GLN A 143 15.12 3.28 -6.82
C GLN A 143 16.56 3.41 -6.31
N THR A 144 16.74 3.70 -5.02
CA THR A 144 18.08 3.78 -4.41
C THR A 144 18.79 2.42 -4.49
N LEU A 145 18.09 1.32 -4.21
CA LEU A 145 18.64 -0.03 -4.35
C LEU A 145 18.97 -0.38 -5.79
N ALA A 146 18.13 0.01 -6.76
CA ALA A 146 18.41 -0.19 -8.17
C ALA A 146 19.72 0.49 -8.58
N ALA A 147 19.91 1.76 -8.21
CA ALA A 147 21.13 2.51 -8.49
C ALA A 147 22.34 1.91 -7.78
N GLN A 148 22.19 1.47 -6.51
CA GLN A 148 23.27 0.84 -5.76
C GLN A 148 23.73 -0.48 -6.39
N MET A 149 22.79 -1.30 -6.90
CA MET A 149 23.15 -2.54 -7.60
C MET A 149 23.79 -2.29 -8.97
N GLU A 150 23.39 -1.23 -9.67
CA GLU A 150 24.05 -0.79 -10.89
C GLU A 150 25.52 -0.37 -10.59
N GLU A 151 25.75 0.38 -9.51
CA GLU A 151 27.10 0.70 -9.04
C GLU A 151 27.92 -0.55 -8.68
N PHE A 152 27.31 -1.57 -8.09
CA PHE A 152 27.97 -2.84 -7.77
C PHE A 152 28.42 -3.62 -9.01
N VAL A 153 27.66 -3.51 -10.10
CA VAL A 153 28.04 -4.10 -11.40
C VAL A 153 29.24 -3.34 -11.99
N ASP A 154 29.21 -2.01 -11.96
CA ASP A 154 30.25 -1.18 -12.54
C ASP A 154 31.53 -1.19 -11.70
N ARG A 155 31.37 -1.30 -10.38
CA ARG A 155 32.45 -1.20 -9.41
C ARG A 155 32.36 -2.23 -8.29
N PRO A 156 32.57 -3.52 -8.60
CA PRO A 156 32.48 -4.60 -7.60
C PRO A 156 33.46 -4.44 -6.43
N ASP A 157 34.55 -3.70 -6.63
CA ASP A 157 35.54 -3.34 -5.60
C ASP A 157 34.94 -2.50 -4.47
N LYS A 158 33.81 -1.82 -4.71
CA LYS A 158 33.13 -0.96 -3.73
C LYS A 158 32.10 -1.70 -2.87
N ILE A 159 31.72 -2.90 -3.24
CA ILE A 159 30.70 -3.68 -2.52
C ILE A 159 31.05 -3.82 -1.02
N PRO A 160 32.29 -4.18 -0.61
CA PRO A 160 32.63 -4.33 0.81
C PRO A 160 32.39 -3.06 1.63
N GLN A 161 32.63 -1.88 1.04
CA GLN A 161 32.51 -0.57 1.70
C GLN A 161 31.05 -0.17 1.95
N THR A 162 30.13 -0.65 1.12
CA THR A 162 28.71 -0.25 1.14
C THR A 162 27.76 -1.40 1.47
N LEU A 163 28.30 -2.58 1.82
CA LEU A 163 27.52 -3.79 2.07
C LEU A 163 26.53 -3.63 3.25
N SER A 164 26.91 -2.91 4.31
CA SER A 164 26.05 -2.62 5.45
C SER A 164 24.87 -1.73 5.01
N ASN A 165 25.16 -0.69 4.24
CA ASN A 165 24.17 0.24 3.72
C ASN A 165 23.19 -0.48 2.77
N PHE A 166 23.70 -1.39 1.92
CA PHE A 166 22.86 -2.25 1.07
C PHE A 166 21.86 -3.07 1.90
N LYS A 167 22.32 -3.72 2.97
CA LYS A 167 21.45 -4.46 3.89
C LYS A 167 20.36 -3.57 4.51
N GLU A 168 20.73 -2.38 4.96
CA GLU A 168 19.79 -1.43 5.56
C GLU A 168 18.73 -0.98 4.55
N ASN A 169 19.14 -0.68 3.31
CA ASN A 169 18.22 -0.32 2.23
C ASN A 169 17.27 -1.48 1.88
N VAL A 170 17.76 -2.72 1.83
CA VAL A 170 16.92 -3.91 1.61
C VAL A 170 15.88 -4.07 2.73
N SER A 171 16.29 -3.86 3.98
CA SER A 171 15.37 -3.90 5.14
C SER A 171 14.34 -2.76 5.08
N SER A 172 14.76 -1.57 4.68
CA SER A 172 13.89 -0.40 4.49
C SER A 172 12.85 -0.64 3.40
N LEU A 173 13.25 -1.29 2.28
CA LEU A 173 12.30 -1.66 1.22
C LEU A 173 11.24 -2.64 1.74
N GLY A 174 11.63 -3.64 2.57
CA GLY A 174 10.68 -4.54 3.21
C GLY A 174 9.66 -3.80 4.09
N THR A 175 10.10 -2.78 4.83
CA THR A 175 9.22 -1.92 5.62
C THR A 175 8.30 -1.09 4.73
N SER A 176 8.83 -0.53 3.63
CA SER A 176 8.04 0.24 2.66
C SER A 176 6.94 -0.60 2.01
N ILE A 177 7.22 -1.86 1.65
CA ILE A 177 6.21 -2.80 1.12
C ILE A 177 5.08 -3.01 2.14
N ASN A 178 5.42 -3.19 3.42
CA ASN A 178 4.41 -3.34 4.47
C ASN A 178 3.56 -2.07 4.62
N ASN A 179 4.17 -0.89 4.57
CA ASN A 179 3.46 0.39 4.65
C ASN A 179 2.51 0.58 3.44
N LEU A 180 2.97 0.23 2.23
CA LEU A 180 2.15 0.28 1.02
C LEU A 180 0.98 -0.71 1.05
N SER A 181 1.15 -1.85 1.72
CA SER A 181 0.09 -2.84 1.89
C SER A 181 -1.00 -2.40 2.88
N ALA A 182 -0.64 -1.53 3.83
CA ALA A 182 -1.53 -1.05 4.88
C ALA A 182 -2.21 0.26 4.47
N THR A 183 -3.11 0.20 3.48
CA THR A 183 -3.89 1.37 3.04
C THR A 183 -5.02 1.65 4.02
N ALA A 184 -4.81 2.58 4.96
CA ALA A 184 -5.85 3.05 5.86
C ALA A 184 -6.85 3.93 5.10
N MET A 185 -8.13 3.82 5.45
CA MET A 185 -9.22 4.65 4.96
C MET A 185 -10.17 4.91 6.12
N ASP A 186 -10.42 6.16 6.42
CA ASP A 186 -11.41 6.54 7.41
C ASP A 186 -12.77 6.68 6.72
N ILE A 187 -13.78 6.10 7.32
CA ILE A 187 -15.18 6.17 6.88
C ILE A 187 -15.98 6.71 8.05
N ASP A 188 -16.60 7.83 7.83
CA ASP A 188 -17.44 8.46 8.84
C ASP A 188 -18.81 7.78 8.88
N TYR A 189 -19.45 7.65 7.72
CA TYR A 189 -20.73 6.95 7.58
C TYR A 189 -20.94 6.38 6.19
N ILE A 190 -21.86 5.44 6.06
CA ILE A 190 -22.30 4.85 4.80
C ILE A 190 -23.80 5.14 4.64
N VAL A 191 -24.17 5.74 3.51
CA VAL A 191 -25.57 6.04 3.18
C VAL A 191 -26.10 5.00 2.21
N LEU A 192 -27.22 4.38 2.55
CA LEU A 192 -28.04 3.56 1.66
C LEU A 192 -29.32 4.31 1.36
N ALA A 193 -29.53 4.70 0.12
CA ALA A 193 -30.70 5.46 -0.30
C ALA A 193 -31.51 4.69 -1.35
N GLY A 194 -32.83 4.83 -1.27
CA GLY A 194 -33.75 4.25 -2.27
C GLY A 194 -33.72 5.00 -3.60
N ASP A 195 -33.38 6.29 -3.57
CA ASP A 195 -33.26 7.15 -4.75
C ASP A 195 -32.06 8.08 -4.59
N LYS A 196 -31.30 8.34 -5.67
CA LYS A 196 -30.13 9.22 -5.71
C LYS A 196 -30.50 10.68 -5.32
N SER A 197 -31.72 11.11 -5.58
CA SER A 197 -32.18 12.46 -5.24
C SER A 197 -32.31 12.74 -3.75
N SER A 198 -32.27 11.71 -2.90
CA SER A 198 -32.34 11.85 -1.45
C SER A 198 -30.97 11.98 -0.76
N ILE A 199 -29.88 11.96 -1.52
CA ILE A 199 -28.53 12.11 -1.00
C ILE A 199 -28.12 13.56 -1.12
N GLU A 200 -27.95 14.26 0.00
CA GLU A 200 -27.30 15.57 0.04
C GLU A 200 -25.84 15.39 -0.34
N GLU A 201 -25.41 16.06 -1.40
CA GLU A 201 -23.97 16.12 -1.76
C GLU A 201 -23.26 17.02 -0.76
N VAL A 202 -22.51 16.43 0.16
CA VAL A 202 -21.69 17.15 1.12
C VAL A 202 -20.34 17.47 0.48
N ASN A 203 -20.34 18.41 -0.47
CA ASN A 203 -19.11 19.05 -0.97
C ASN A 203 -18.89 20.35 -0.18
N GLU A 204 -18.41 20.22 1.05
CA GLU A 204 -18.31 21.32 1.96
C GLU A 204 -16.99 22.11 1.81
N GLY A 205 -17.06 23.43 1.80
CA GLY A 205 -15.93 24.32 1.98
C GLY A 205 -15.25 24.12 3.35
N SER A 206 -14.03 24.64 3.52
CA SER A 206 -13.22 24.41 4.73
C SER A 206 -13.92 24.87 6.03
N PHE A 207 -14.83 25.86 5.96
CA PHE A 207 -15.57 26.35 7.13
C PHE A 207 -16.72 25.41 7.50
N ASP A 208 -17.44 24.91 6.50
CA ASP A 208 -18.56 23.97 6.71
C ASP A 208 -18.08 22.66 7.31
N ARG A 209 -16.85 22.23 6.98
CA ARG A 209 -16.18 21.09 7.61
C ARG A 209 -15.97 21.24 9.10
N ILE A 210 -15.49 22.41 9.55
CA ILE A 210 -15.29 22.66 10.99
C ILE A 210 -16.64 22.58 11.69
N VAL A 211 -17.70 23.12 11.08
CA VAL A 211 -19.06 23.03 11.61
C VAL A 211 -19.56 21.60 11.63
N HIS A 212 -19.31 20.83 10.57
CA HIS A 212 -19.68 19.41 10.47
C HIS A 212 -18.99 18.59 11.54
N GLU A 213 -17.65 18.67 11.66
CA GLU A 213 -16.85 18.00 12.68
C GLU A 213 -17.30 18.36 14.11
N CYS A 214 -17.53 19.64 14.38
CA CYS A 214 -18.05 20.08 15.66
C CYS A 214 -19.45 19.51 15.93
N THR A 215 -20.28 19.38 14.91
CA THR A 215 -21.65 18.83 15.04
C THR A 215 -21.60 17.34 15.30
N LEU A 216 -20.76 16.60 14.60
CA LEU A 216 -20.54 15.16 14.83
C LEU A 216 -19.98 14.92 16.23
N PHE A 217 -19.00 15.71 16.66
CA PHE A 217 -18.45 15.65 18.00
C PHE A 217 -19.51 15.90 19.07
N ILE A 218 -20.35 16.94 18.91
CA ILE A 218 -21.45 17.23 19.83
C ILE A 218 -22.50 16.10 19.82
N ASN A 219 -22.82 15.55 18.64
CA ASN A 219 -23.80 14.47 18.51
C ASN A 219 -23.28 13.15 19.10
N SER A 220 -21.97 12.91 19.06
CA SER A 220 -21.37 11.72 19.71
C SER A 220 -21.57 11.69 21.22
N PHE A 221 -21.70 12.86 21.85
CA PHE A 221 -22.09 12.96 23.28
C PHE A 221 -23.59 12.86 23.54
N ARG A 222 -24.41 13.01 22.49
CA ARG A 222 -25.88 12.94 22.59
C ARG A 222 -26.45 11.61 22.17
N SER A 223 -25.69 10.79 21.46
CA SER A 223 -26.10 9.43 21.14
C SER A 223 -26.18 8.61 22.43
N ASP A 224 -27.36 8.06 22.68
CA ASP A 224 -27.62 7.24 23.83
C ASP A 224 -26.64 6.05 23.85
N SER A 225 -25.87 5.90 24.93
CA SER A 225 -24.85 4.85 25.06
C SER A 225 -25.40 3.42 24.97
N SER A 226 -26.71 3.25 24.89
CA SER A 226 -27.35 1.94 24.64
C SER A 226 -27.04 1.36 23.25
N ALA A 227 -26.70 2.21 22.27
CA ALA A 227 -26.31 1.76 20.93
C ALA A 227 -24.84 1.31 20.84
N LEU A 228 -23.99 1.69 21.79
CA LEU A 228 -22.57 1.32 21.84
C LEU A 228 -22.31 -0.03 22.53
N GLY A 229 -23.31 -0.59 23.22
CA GLY A 229 -23.19 -1.85 23.95
C GLY A 229 -22.97 -3.10 23.08
N ASN A 230 -23.20 -3.01 21.76
CA ASN A 230 -23.10 -4.16 20.85
C ASN A 230 -21.87 -4.13 19.94
N VAL A 231 -20.94 -3.18 20.11
CA VAL A 231 -19.75 -3.07 19.26
C VAL A 231 -18.56 -3.87 19.79
N TYR A 232 -18.64 -4.33 21.06
CA TYR A 232 -17.60 -5.13 21.72
C TYR A 232 -18.17 -6.44 22.27
N ASP A 233 -18.74 -7.27 21.42
CA ASP A 233 -18.84 -8.69 21.71
C ASP A 233 -17.80 -9.42 20.86
N SER A 234 -16.58 -9.47 21.38
CA SER A 234 -15.51 -10.30 20.87
C SER A 234 -15.56 -11.62 21.62
N ASP A 235 -16.48 -12.47 21.25
CA ASP A 235 -16.33 -13.89 21.50
C ASP A 235 -15.53 -14.47 20.34
N ASP A 236 -14.23 -14.56 20.55
CA ASP A 236 -13.35 -15.43 19.81
C ASP A 236 -12.63 -16.35 20.81
N PRO A 237 -12.77 -17.69 20.67
CA PRO A 237 -12.05 -18.65 21.49
C PRO A 237 -10.58 -18.81 21.06
#